data_c38009ad6139327a92e93f9694ce283d
#
_entry.id   c38009ad6139327a92e93f9694ce283d
#
_cell.length_a   1.000
_cell.length_b   1.000
_cell.length_c   1.000
_cell.angle_alpha   90.00
_cell.angle_beta   90.00
_cell.angle_gamma   90.00
#
_symmetry.space_group_name_H-M   'P 1'
#
loop_
_entity.id
_entity.type
_entity.pdbx_description
1 polymer ?
#
loop_
_entity_poly.entity_id
_entity_poly.type
_entity_poly.pdbx_seq_one_letter_code
_entity_poly.pdbx_strand_id
1 'polypeptide(L)'
;SVEEIQDMVENKLMDIQAHDVARHYITYRYVQSLKRQTNTTDERILSLIECQNEEVKQENANKNPTVNSVQRDYMAGEISKDLTARLLLDPEIVKAHNEGLIHFHDSDYFAQHMHNCDLVNLEDMLQNGTVISGTYIEKPHSFSTACNIATQIIAQVASSQYGGQSISLAHLVPFVDVSRQ
;
A
#
# COMPACT_ATOMS: atom_id res chain seq x y z
N SER A 1 -21.76 13.53 -23.55
CA SER A 1 -20.62 12.62 -23.45
C SER A 1 -20.97 11.27 -24.12
N VAL A 2 -19.96 10.42 -24.32
CA VAL A 2 -20.20 9.06 -24.85
C VAL A 2 -21.04 8.25 -23.85
N GLU A 3 -20.83 8.47 -22.58
CA GLU A 3 -21.58 7.79 -21.51
C GLU A 3 -23.07 8.16 -21.53
N GLU A 4 -23.41 9.43 -21.75
CA GLU A 4 -24.80 9.88 -21.89
C GLU A 4 -25.51 9.21 -23.08
N ILE A 5 -24.80 9.04 -24.20
CA ILE A 5 -25.35 8.35 -25.38
C ILE A 5 -25.61 6.88 -25.06
N GLN A 6 -24.71 6.23 -24.32
CA GLN A 6 -24.87 4.84 -23.89
C GLN A 6 -26.05 4.67 -22.93
N ASP A 7 -26.23 5.61 -22.00
CA ASP A 7 -27.38 5.63 -21.08
C ASP A 7 -28.70 5.81 -21.86
N MET A 8 -28.70 6.67 -22.87
CA MET A 8 -29.87 6.84 -23.76
C MET A 8 -30.20 5.56 -24.53
N VAL A 9 -29.19 4.81 -24.99
CA VAL A 9 -29.39 3.52 -25.65
C VAL A 9 -30.00 2.50 -24.72
N GLU A 10 -29.49 2.38 -23.47
CA GLU A 10 -30.04 1.48 -22.46
C GLU A 10 -31.49 1.79 -22.16
N ASN A 11 -31.80 3.06 -21.88
CA ASN A 11 -33.16 3.51 -21.61
C ASN A 11 -34.08 3.21 -22.80
N LYS A 12 -33.63 3.47 -24.04
CA LYS A 12 -34.41 3.20 -25.22
C LYS A 12 -34.71 1.72 -25.42
N LEU A 13 -33.74 0.84 -25.17
CA LEU A 13 -33.94 -0.61 -25.21
C LEU A 13 -34.96 -1.10 -24.18
N MET A 14 -34.94 -0.50 -22.99
CA MET A 14 -35.93 -0.79 -21.95
C MET A 14 -37.33 -0.30 -22.32
N ASP A 15 -37.46 0.92 -22.88
CA ASP A 15 -38.71 1.53 -23.32
C ASP A 15 -39.43 0.71 -24.39
N ILE A 16 -38.70 0.15 -25.33
CA ILE A 16 -39.25 -0.71 -26.39
C ILE A 16 -39.40 -2.18 -25.93
N GLN A 17 -39.24 -2.46 -24.64
CA GLN A 17 -39.36 -3.79 -24.04
C GLN A 17 -38.38 -4.85 -24.59
N ALA A 18 -37.27 -4.43 -25.18
CA ALA A 18 -36.21 -5.32 -25.68
C ALA A 18 -35.29 -5.76 -24.53
N HIS A 19 -35.85 -6.32 -23.46
CA HIS A 19 -35.16 -6.60 -22.19
C HIS A 19 -33.94 -7.50 -22.34
N ASP A 20 -33.99 -8.52 -23.19
CA ASP A 20 -32.83 -9.41 -23.38
C ASP A 20 -31.68 -8.67 -24.09
N VAL A 21 -31.99 -7.83 -25.06
CA VAL A 21 -30.99 -6.99 -25.76
C VAL A 21 -30.39 -5.98 -24.77
N ALA A 22 -31.23 -5.33 -23.98
CA ALA A 22 -30.80 -4.38 -22.96
C ALA A 22 -29.84 -5.05 -21.97
N ARG A 23 -30.16 -6.25 -21.48
CA ARG A 23 -29.30 -7.01 -20.55
C ARG A 23 -27.94 -7.34 -21.17
N HIS A 24 -27.92 -7.79 -22.42
CA HIS A 24 -26.67 -8.07 -23.12
C HIS A 24 -25.83 -6.81 -23.33
N TYR A 25 -26.48 -5.69 -23.69
CA TYR A 25 -25.81 -4.41 -23.89
C TYR A 25 -25.19 -3.86 -22.61
N ILE A 26 -25.94 -3.88 -21.49
CA ILE A 26 -25.45 -3.46 -20.17
C ILE A 26 -24.26 -4.34 -19.73
N THR A 27 -24.39 -5.66 -19.87
CA THR A 27 -23.30 -6.58 -19.54
C THR A 27 -22.06 -6.33 -20.41
N TYR A 28 -22.25 -6.14 -21.72
CA TYR A 28 -21.16 -5.81 -22.64
C TYR A 28 -20.47 -4.50 -22.25
N ARG A 29 -21.22 -3.45 -22.01
CA ARG A 29 -20.72 -2.15 -21.57
C ARG A 29 -19.89 -2.26 -20.29
N TYR A 30 -20.41 -2.99 -19.30
CA TYR A 30 -19.71 -3.25 -18.06
C TYR A 30 -18.38 -4.00 -18.28
N VAL A 31 -18.39 -5.07 -19.06
CA VAL A 31 -17.17 -5.84 -19.38
C VAL A 31 -16.15 -4.98 -20.13
N GLN A 32 -16.58 -4.13 -21.07
CA GLN A 32 -15.67 -3.22 -21.77
C GLN A 32 -15.10 -2.13 -20.84
N SER A 33 -15.89 -1.65 -19.88
CA SER A 33 -15.40 -0.72 -18.87
C SER A 33 -14.33 -1.36 -18.01
N LEU A 34 -14.56 -2.59 -17.53
CA LEU A 34 -13.55 -3.36 -16.77
C LEU A 34 -12.27 -3.57 -17.59
N LYS A 35 -12.39 -3.95 -18.87
CA LYS A 35 -11.22 -4.14 -19.74
C LYS A 35 -10.41 -2.87 -19.91
N ARG A 36 -11.07 -1.71 -20.08
CA ARG A 36 -10.37 -0.42 -20.17
C ARG A 36 -9.61 -0.07 -18.91
N GLN A 37 -10.20 -0.34 -17.73
CA GLN A 37 -9.54 -0.13 -16.45
C GLN A 37 -8.35 -1.08 -16.26
N THR A 38 -8.52 -2.35 -16.56
CA THR A 38 -7.48 -3.37 -16.48
C THR A 38 -6.31 -3.06 -17.42
N ASN A 39 -6.59 -2.65 -18.66
CA ASN A 39 -5.52 -2.27 -19.60
C ASN A 39 -4.68 -1.09 -19.09
N THR A 40 -5.29 -0.11 -18.42
CA THR A 40 -4.56 1.01 -17.83
C THR A 40 -3.64 0.55 -16.70
N THR A 41 -4.09 -0.38 -15.86
CA THR A 41 -3.28 -0.99 -14.79
C THR A 41 -2.16 -1.84 -15.38
N ASP A 42 -2.43 -2.65 -16.40
CA ASP A 42 -1.44 -3.48 -17.09
C ASP A 42 -0.36 -2.61 -17.75
N GLU A 43 -0.72 -1.50 -18.40
CA GLU A 43 0.22 -0.56 -19.00
C GLU A 43 1.14 0.09 -17.94
N ARG A 44 0.58 0.45 -16.78
CA ARG A 44 1.37 0.97 -15.66
C ARG A 44 2.34 -0.07 -15.12
N ILE A 45 1.88 -1.29 -14.90
CA ILE A 45 2.73 -2.40 -14.44
C ILE A 45 3.86 -2.67 -15.44
N LEU A 46 3.57 -2.71 -16.74
CA LEU A 46 4.59 -2.90 -17.77
C LEU A 46 5.63 -1.78 -17.77
N SER A 47 5.19 -0.52 -17.66
CA SER A 47 6.11 0.64 -17.58
C SER A 47 7.03 0.59 -16.37
N LEU A 48 6.57 0.01 -15.25
CA LEU A 48 7.39 -0.23 -14.07
C LEU A 48 8.46 -1.30 -14.30
N ILE A 49 8.07 -2.41 -14.94
CA ILE A 49 8.98 -3.53 -15.26
C ILE A 49 10.06 -3.06 -16.25
N GLU A 50 9.69 -2.25 -17.23
CA GLU A 50 10.59 -1.69 -18.24
C GLU A 50 11.42 -0.50 -17.73
N CYS A 51 11.23 -0.10 -16.47
CA CYS A 51 11.89 1.08 -15.86
C CYS A 51 11.65 2.39 -16.64
N GLN A 52 10.52 2.50 -17.32
CA GLN A 52 10.16 3.67 -18.14
C GLN A 52 9.28 4.69 -17.39
N ASN A 53 8.81 4.34 -16.20
CA ASN A 53 7.97 5.23 -15.40
C ASN A 53 8.80 6.35 -14.77
N GLU A 54 8.69 7.56 -15.31
CA GLU A 54 9.42 8.74 -14.82
C GLU A 54 8.94 9.21 -13.45
N GLU A 55 7.66 9.04 -13.14
CA GLU A 55 7.09 9.34 -11.82
C GLU A 55 7.81 8.54 -10.73
N VAL A 56 7.93 7.23 -10.93
CA VAL A 56 8.59 6.33 -9.99
C VAL A 56 10.08 6.63 -9.86
N LYS A 57 10.74 7.05 -10.91
CA LYS A 57 12.15 7.47 -10.86
C LYS A 57 12.38 8.70 -10.00
N GLN A 58 11.39 9.58 -9.88
CA GLN A 58 11.49 10.86 -9.16
C GLN A 58 10.91 10.79 -7.75
N GLU A 59 9.94 9.91 -7.52
CA GLU A 59 9.06 9.97 -6.34
C GLU A 59 9.72 9.50 -5.05
N ASN A 60 10.76 8.67 -5.11
CA ASN A 60 11.32 8.11 -3.88
C ASN A 60 12.83 7.88 -3.92
N ALA A 61 13.59 8.83 -3.38
CA ALA A 61 15.04 8.75 -3.26
C ALA A 61 15.53 7.52 -2.45
N ASN A 62 14.68 6.88 -1.66
CA ASN A 62 15.01 5.74 -0.81
C ASN A 62 14.84 4.39 -1.52
N LYS A 63 14.19 4.36 -2.69
CA LYS A 63 13.94 3.11 -3.44
C LYS A 63 14.59 3.18 -4.82
N ASN A 64 15.40 2.18 -5.14
CA ASN A 64 16.00 2.08 -6.48
C ASN A 64 15.05 1.27 -7.40
N PRO A 65 14.41 1.89 -8.41
CA PRO A 65 13.44 1.23 -9.28
C PRO A 65 14.01 0.11 -10.15
N THR A 66 15.33 -0.03 -10.24
CA THR A 66 15.98 -1.11 -11.00
C THR A 66 16.14 -2.40 -10.18
N VAL A 67 15.90 -2.36 -8.88
CA VAL A 67 16.00 -3.54 -8.00
C VAL A 67 14.71 -4.36 -8.07
N ASN A 68 14.81 -5.65 -8.34
CA ASN A 68 13.67 -6.53 -8.54
C ASN A 68 12.65 -6.55 -7.38
N SER A 69 13.11 -6.48 -6.12
CA SER A 69 12.21 -6.41 -4.96
C SER A 69 11.42 -5.10 -4.93
N VAL A 70 12.04 -4.00 -5.33
CA VAL A 70 11.39 -2.68 -5.44
C VAL A 70 10.38 -2.66 -6.58
N GLN A 71 10.70 -3.27 -7.72
CA GLN A 71 9.74 -3.42 -8.83
C GLN A 71 8.50 -4.21 -8.41
N ARG A 72 8.68 -5.29 -7.64
CA ARG A 72 7.55 -6.07 -7.10
C ARG A 72 6.69 -5.25 -6.13
N ASP A 73 7.30 -4.42 -5.31
CA ASP A 73 6.60 -3.52 -4.40
C ASP A 73 5.75 -2.49 -5.17
N TYR A 74 6.31 -1.87 -6.20
CA TYR A 74 5.56 -0.97 -7.08
C TYR A 74 4.41 -1.67 -7.82
N MET A 75 4.63 -2.88 -8.32
CA MET A 75 3.56 -3.66 -8.95
C MET A 75 2.43 -3.94 -7.97
N ALA A 76 2.76 -4.34 -6.74
CA ALA A 76 1.79 -4.53 -5.68
C ALA A 76 1.04 -3.23 -5.35
N GLY A 77 1.75 -2.10 -5.35
CA GLY A 77 1.16 -0.77 -5.17
C GLY A 77 0.14 -0.41 -6.24
N GLU A 78 0.43 -0.66 -7.53
CA GLU A 78 -0.53 -0.39 -8.60
C GLU A 78 -1.78 -1.28 -8.51
N ILE A 79 -1.60 -2.54 -8.12
CA ILE A 79 -2.74 -3.45 -7.85
C ILE A 79 -3.54 -2.93 -6.65
N SER A 80 -2.88 -2.50 -5.58
CA SER A 80 -3.54 -1.94 -4.40
C SER A 80 -4.33 -0.67 -4.74
N LYS A 81 -3.78 0.26 -5.52
CA LYS A 81 -4.48 1.46 -6.01
C LYS A 81 -5.76 1.09 -6.76
N ASP A 82 -5.68 0.14 -7.69
CA ASP A 82 -6.83 -0.31 -8.46
C ASP A 82 -7.91 -0.95 -7.58
N LEU A 83 -7.52 -1.86 -6.67
CA LEU A 83 -8.45 -2.49 -5.74
C LEU A 83 -9.07 -1.48 -4.77
N THR A 84 -8.28 -0.55 -4.26
CA THR A 84 -8.73 0.51 -3.35
C THR A 84 -9.81 1.36 -4.03
N ALA A 85 -9.57 1.80 -5.25
CA ALA A 85 -10.52 2.63 -6.00
C ALA A 85 -11.80 1.88 -6.42
N ARG A 86 -11.69 0.60 -6.77
CA ARG A 86 -12.84 -0.16 -7.30
C ARG A 86 -13.67 -0.86 -6.24
N LEU A 87 -13.07 -1.28 -5.14
CA LEU A 87 -13.70 -2.22 -4.20
C LEU A 87 -13.71 -1.75 -2.75
N LEU A 88 -12.73 -0.95 -2.32
CA LEU A 88 -12.53 -0.67 -0.90
C LEU A 88 -13.03 0.71 -0.47
N LEU A 89 -12.99 1.70 -1.35
CA LEU A 89 -13.45 3.06 -1.08
C LEU A 89 -14.87 3.27 -1.63
N ASP A 90 -15.58 4.18 -0.95
CA ASP A 90 -16.85 4.69 -1.46
C ASP A 90 -16.61 5.41 -2.81
N PRO A 91 -17.48 5.19 -3.82
CA PRO A 91 -17.37 5.83 -5.12
C PRO A 91 -17.34 7.36 -5.08
N GLU A 92 -17.98 8.00 -4.10
CA GLU A 92 -17.95 9.45 -3.93
C GLU A 92 -16.55 9.93 -3.49
N ILE A 93 -15.84 9.17 -2.65
CA ILE A 93 -14.47 9.45 -2.24
C ILE A 93 -13.52 9.34 -3.44
N VAL A 94 -13.66 8.26 -4.21
CA VAL A 94 -12.86 8.04 -5.43
C VAL A 94 -13.08 9.16 -6.43
N LYS A 95 -14.33 9.57 -6.64
CA LYS A 95 -14.68 10.69 -7.51
C LYS A 95 -14.04 11.99 -7.03
N ALA A 96 -14.18 12.32 -5.75
CA ALA A 96 -13.60 13.53 -5.17
C ALA A 96 -12.06 13.56 -5.28
N HIS A 97 -11.41 12.41 -5.12
CA HIS A 97 -9.97 12.26 -5.33
C HIS A 97 -9.58 12.52 -6.79
N ASN A 98 -10.28 11.89 -7.73
CA ASN A 98 -10.00 12.02 -9.18
C ASN A 98 -10.27 13.45 -9.69
N GLU A 99 -11.23 14.15 -9.10
CA GLU A 99 -11.55 15.56 -9.41
C GLU A 99 -10.59 16.55 -8.70
N GLY A 100 -9.69 16.07 -7.86
CA GLY A 100 -8.73 16.89 -7.13
C GLY A 100 -9.32 17.69 -5.98
N LEU A 101 -10.54 17.35 -5.53
CA LEU A 101 -11.18 17.99 -4.37
C LEU A 101 -10.56 17.55 -3.04
N ILE A 102 -10.12 16.30 -2.99
CA ILE A 102 -9.37 15.72 -1.87
C ILE A 102 -8.18 14.92 -2.42
N HIS A 103 -7.20 14.68 -1.58
CA HIS A 103 -6.14 13.71 -1.86
C HIS A 103 -6.25 12.53 -0.89
N PHE A 104 -6.61 11.35 -1.41
CA PHE A 104 -6.56 10.11 -0.64
C PHE A 104 -5.12 9.57 -0.69
N HIS A 105 -4.42 9.73 0.43
CA HIS A 105 -3.00 9.39 0.54
C HIS A 105 -2.77 7.88 0.68
N ASP A 106 -1.64 7.38 0.15
CA ASP A 106 -1.18 5.99 0.32
C ASP A 106 -2.17 4.91 -0.15
N SER A 107 -2.93 5.18 -1.21
CA SER A 107 -3.84 4.19 -1.80
C SER A 107 -3.13 2.93 -2.31
N ASP A 108 -1.83 3.03 -2.59
CA ASP A 108 -0.93 1.94 -2.98
C ASP A 108 -0.59 0.98 -1.83
N TYR A 109 -0.78 1.41 -0.57
CA TYR A 109 -0.58 0.59 0.63
C TYR A 109 -1.86 0.30 1.41
N PHE A 110 -3.00 0.87 0.98
CA PHE A 110 -4.26 0.78 1.72
C PHE A 110 -4.80 -0.66 1.82
N ALA A 111 -4.66 -1.45 0.76
CA ALA A 111 -5.15 -2.83 0.74
C ALA A 111 -4.37 -3.80 1.64
N GLN A 112 -3.14 -3.46 2.03
CA GLN A 112 -2.22 -4.35 2.76
C GLN A 112 -1.89 -3.89 4.18
N HIS A 113 -2.46 -2.80 4.67
CA HIS A 113 -2.21 -2.27 6.01
C HIS A 113 -0.72 -2.09 6.37
N MET A 114 0.08 -1.59 5.45
CA MET A 114 1.47 -1.25 5.72
C MET A 114 1.56 0.15 6.36
N HIS A 115 2.53 0.31 7.28
CA HIS A 115 2.81 1.60 7.90
C HIS A 115 3.75 2.42 7.02
N ASN A 116 3.60 3.74 7.02
CA ASN A 116 4.56 4.61 6.34
C ASN A 116 5.83 4.76 7.19
N CYS A 117 5.75 5.57 8.24
CA CYS A 117 6.87 5.85 9.13
C CYS A 117 6.51 5.55 10.57
N ASP A 118 7.40 4.88 11.29
CA ASP A 118 7.19 4.50 12.68
C ASP A 118 8.18 5.16 13.63
N LEU A 119 7.66 5.61 14.75
CA LEU A 119 8.46 5.97 15.92
C LEU A 119 8.43 4.78 16.90
N VAL A 120 9.52 4.04 16.94
CA VAL A 120 9.61 2.81 17.74
C VAL A 120 9.87 3.14 19.20
N ASN A 121 8.95 2.73 20.08
CA ASN A 121 9.13 2.86 21.54
C ASN A 121 10.07 1.78 22.09
N LEU A 122 11.34 1.88 21.71
CA LEU A 122 12.37 0.91 22.08
C LEU A 122 12.59 0.85 23.60
N GLU A 123 12.35 1.95 24.33
CA GLU A 123 12.48 1.98 25.78
C GLU A 123 11.53 1.00 26.46
N ASP A 124 10.25 1.08 26.16
CA ASP A 124 9.23 0.21 26.71
C ASP A 124 9.48 -1.26 26.35
N MET A 125 9.77 -1.51 25.07
CA MET A 125 10.04 -2.87 24.57
C MET A 125 11.23 -3.54 25.23
N LEU A 126 12.28 -2.78 25.56
CA LEU A 126 13.46 -3.31 26.23
C LEU A 126 13.28 -3.43 27.75
N GLN A 127 12.49 -2.56 28.38
CA GLN A 127 12.29 -2.59 29.82
C GLN A 127 11.23 -3.60 30.25
N ASN A 128 10.19 -3.79 29.48
CA ASN A 128 9.04 -4.63 29.81
C ASN A 128 8.99 -5.94 29.02
N GLY A 129 9.90 -6.13 28.07
CA GLY A 129 9.84 -7.22 27.11
C GLY A 129 8.95 -6.87 25.91
N THR A 130 9.01 -7.70 24.90
CA THR A 130 8.26 -7.49 23.63
C THR A 130 7.92 -8.81 22.98
N VAL A 131 7.06 -8.79 21.97
CA VAL A 131 6.74 -9.96 21.14
C VAL A 131 7.35 -9.76 19.75
N ILE A 132 8.19 -10.70 19.34
CA ILE A 132 8.80 -10.73 18.00
C ILE A 132 8.38 -12.02 17.30
N SER A 133 7.73 -11.89 16.16
CA SER A 133 7.24 -13.05 15.37
C SER A 133 6.42 -14.06 16.21
N GLY A 134 5.57 -13.55 17.10
CA GLY A 134 4.72 -14.38 17.97
C GLY A 134 5.43 -14.96 19.20
N THR A 135 6.72 -14.69 19.39
CA THR A 135 7.50 -15.17 20.55
C THR A 135 7.74 -14.02 21.52
N TYR A 136 7.42 -14.26 22.80
CA TYR A 136 7.72 -13.29 23.85
C TYR A 136 9.23 -13.28 24.16
N ILE A 137 9.81 -12.10 24.16
CA ILE A 137 11.22 -11.83 24.47
C ILE A 137 11.25 -11.04 25.76
N GLU A 138 11.90 -11.63 26.76
CA GLU A 138 12.04 -11.01 28.06
C GLU A 138 12.99 -9.79 28.02
N LYS A 139 12.94 -8.99 29.08
CA LYS A 139 13.88 -7.89 29.34
C LYS A 139 15.34 -8.37 29.24
N PRO A 140 16.19 -7.70 28.46
CA PRO A 140 17.60 -8.05 28.35
C PRO A 140 18.36 -7.80 29.68
N HIS A 141 19.31 -8.67 29.98
CA HIS A 141 20.17 -8.59 31.16
C HIS A 141 21.61 -8.13 30.83
N SER A 142 21.87 -7.77 29.56
CA SER A 142 23.16 -7.23 29.14
C SER A 142 23.00 -6.25 28.00
N PHE A 143 24.00 -5.39 27.84
CA PHE A 143 24.02 -4.42 26.71
C PHE A 143 24.03 -5.12 25.34
N SER A 144 24.85 -6.20 25.24
CA SER A 144 24.90 -6.97 23.98
C SER A 144 23.55 -7.57 23.63
N THR A 145 22.84 -8.16 24.63
CA THR A 145 21.49 -8.70 24.41
C THR A 145 20.50 -7.60 24.06
N ALA A 146 20.57 -6.43 24.71
CA ALA A 146 19.71 -5.30 24.40
C ALA A 146 19.91 -4.81 22.95
N CYS A 147 21.15 -4.73 22.48
CA CYS A 147 21.46 -4.38 21.08
C CYS A 147 20.90 -5.41 20.10
N ASN A 148 21.05 -6.70 20.41
CA ASN A 148 20.52 -7.77 19.56
C ASN A 148 18.99 -7.72 19.47
N ILE A 149 18.29 -7.55 20.60
CA ILE A 149 16.83 -7.41 20.63
C ILE A 149 16.40 -6.15 19.88
N ALA A 150 17.08 -5.01 20.07
CA ALA A 150 16.79 -3.78 19.34
C ALA A 150 16.91 -3.99 17.80
N THR A 151 17.95 -4.70 17.35
CA THR A 151 18.11 -5.03 15.93
C THR A 151 16.97 -5.90 15.40
N GLN A 152 16.51 -6.87 16.19
CA GLN A 152 15.37 -7.72 15.82
C GLN A 152 14.06 -6.93 15.78
N ILE A 153 13.85 -6.00 16.72
CA ILE A 153 12.69 -5.10 16.71
C ILE A 153 12.69 -4.24 15.43
N ILE A 154 13.85 -3.66 15.09
CA ILE A 154 14.02 -2.87 13.86
C ILE A 154 13.66 -3.69 12.62
N ALA A 155 14.16 -4.92 12.53
CA ALA A 155 13.85 -5.81 11.41
C ALA A 155 12.37 -6.21 11.36
N GLN A 156 11.74 -6.46 12.51
CA GLN A 156 10.31 -6.76 12.60
C GLN A 156 9.45 -5.59 12.14
N VAL A 157 9.73 -4.37 12.59
CA VAL A 157 9.01 -3.17 12.16
C VAL A 157 9.20 -2.95 10.67
N ALA A 158 10.43 -3.09 10.15
CA ALA A 158 10.72 -2.93 8.72
C ALA A 158 9.94 -3.89 7.82
N SER A 159 9.54 -5.06 8.33
CA SER A 159 8.75 -6.03 7.54
C SER A 159 7.31 -5.59 7.28
N SER A 160 6.79 -4.62 8.02
CA SER A 160 5.42 -4.11 7.92
C SER A 160 5.36 -2.64 7.50
N GLN A 161 6.44 -2.11 6.94
CA GLN A 161 6.66 -0.70 6.72
C GLN A 161 7.24 -0.45 5.33
N TYR A 162 6.85 0.67 4.70
CA TYR A 162 7.41 1.10 3.41
C TYR A 162 8.24 2.38 3.51
N GLY A 163 8.15 3.12 4.59
CA GLY A 163 8.92 4.34 4.86
C GLY A 163 10.12 4.10 5.79
N GLY A 164 10.38 5.04 6.66
CA GLY A 164 11.48 5.01 7.61
C GLY A 164 11.03 4.73 9.05
N GLN A 165 11.97 4.33 9.90
CA GLN A 165 11.72 4.22 11.32
C GLN A 165 12.72 5.05 12.11
N SER A 166 12.27 5.57 13.25
CA SER A 166 13.09 6.33 14.18
C SER A 166 13.19 5.60 15.51
N ILE A 167 14.41 5.47 16.02
CA ILE A 167 14.72 4.94 17.34
C ILE A 167 15.60 5.93 18.10
N SER A 168 15.61 5.84 19.43
CA SER A 168 16.57 6.55 20.27
C SER A 168 17.61 5.59 20.84
N LEU A 169 18.88 5.81 20.56
CA LEU A 169 19.97 5.04 21.15
C LEU A 169 20.10 5.28 22.66
N ALA A 170 19.55 6.39 23.18
CA ALA A 170 19.49 6.64 24.62
C ALA A 170 18.75 5.54 25.40
N HIS A 171 17.82 4.83 24.76
CA HIS A 171 17.07 3.72 25.36
C HIS A 171 17.94 2.48 25.64
N LEU A 172 19.16 2.41 25.07
CA LEU A 172 20.13 1.34 25.34
C LEU A 172 21.03 1.66 26.54
N VAL A 173 21.12 2.92 26.96
CA VAL A 173 22.02 3.38 28.03
C VAL A 173 21.80 2.63 29.34
N PRO A 174 20.56 2.34 29.82
CA PRO A 174 20.34 1.61 31.07
C PRO A 174 21.00 0.23 31.12
N PHE A 175 21.30 -0.38 29.98
CA PHE A 175 21.90 -1.71 29.88
C PHE A 175 23.42 -1.70 29.84
N VAL A 176 24.07 -0.55 29.72
CA VAL A 176 25.52 -0.41 29.70
C VAL A 176 26.11 -0.76 31.08
N ASP A 177 25.49 -0.29 32.15
CA ASP A 177 25.99 -0.51 33.52
C ASP A 177 25.76 -1.95 33.99
N VAL A 178 24.69 -2.61 33.51
CA VAL A 178 24.41 -4.02 33.80
C VAL A 178 25.51 -4.94 33.25
N SER A 179 26.19 -4.56 32.20
CA SER A 179 27.26 -5.34 31.55
C SER A 179 28.63 -5.18 32.24
N ARG A 180 28.75 -4.27 33.21
CA ARG A 180 29.97 -4.00 33.94
C ARG A 180 30.05 -4.72 35.30
N GLN A 181 28.98 -5.37 35.68
CA GLN A 181 28.89 -6.22 36.88
C GLN A 181 29.14 -7.70 36.51
#